data_9e5a8d1e3a883dab3297c9535c27df64
#
_entry.id   9e5a8d1e3a883dab3297c9535c27df64
#
_cell.length_a   1.000
_cell.length_b   1.000
_cell.length_c   1.000
_cell.angle_alpha   90.00
_cell.angle_beta   90.00
_cell.angle_gamma   90.00
#
_symmetry.space_group_name_H-M   'P 1'
#
loop_
_entity.id
_entity.type
_entity.pdbx_description
1 polymer ?
#
loop_
_entity_poly.entity_id
_entity_poly.type
_entity_poly.pdbx_seq_one_letter_code
_entity_poly.pdbx_strand_id
1 'polypeptide(L)'
;MLSFWYSGRLASKEAEIRLQGRELADHRVTSPAEARARIDSLEQWLRRFEPRQLTDDQRKILIERAHVHEHHELTIIFETGSDCATYAAAFEAALREAGWNVHNWQVVLPPRRPSSGIAVQVPDLNNIPREAELLRTASVAAHVDIELINMEDFPSKSPVQLLITPTASGSG
;
A
#
# COMPACT_ATOMS: atom_id res chain seq x y z
N MET A 1 -27.70 26.33 -59.15
CA MET A 1 -27.65 26.49 -57.65
C MET A 1 -27.23 25.26 -56.86
N LEU A 2 -26.68 24.21 -57.42
CA LEU A 2 -26.25 22.97 -56.71
C LEU A 2 -24.75 22.92 -56.37
N SER A 3 -23.94 23.82 -56.93
CA SER A 3 -22.47 23.78 -56.75
C SER A 3 -21.99 24.32 -55.41
N PHE A 4 -22.72 25.22 -54.75
CA PHE A 4 -22.32 25.80 -53.46
C PHE A 4 -22.54 24.87 -52.25
N TRP A 5 -23.43 23.91 -52.34
CA TRP A 5 -23.71 22.96 -51.28
C TRP A 5 -22.66 21.85 -51.18
N TYR A 6 -22.01 21.50 -52.29
CA TYR A 6 -20.99 20.47 -52.34
C TYR A 6 -19.64 20.96 -51.79
N SER A 7 -19.27 22.20 -52.01
CA SER A 7 -18.00 22.78 -51.52
C SER A 7 -18.00 22.98 -50.00
N GLY A 8 -19.11 23.29 -49.37
CA GLY A 8 -19.20 23.41 -47.91
C GLY A 8 -19.03 22.05 -47.16
N ARG A 9 -19.57 21.00 -47.75
CA ARG A 9 -19.42 19.63 -47.16
C ARG A 9 -18.03 19.06 -47.31
N LEU A 10 -17.33 19.36 -48.40
CA LEU A 10 -15.94 18.94 -48.62
C LEU A 10 -14.98 19.64 -47.66
N ALA A 11 -15.15 20.98 -47.48
CA ALA A 11 -14.34 21.74 -46.53
C ALA A 11 -14.54 21.28 -45.07
N SER A 12 -15.76 20.92 -44.69
CA SER A 12 -16.06 20.38 -43.36
C SER A 12 -15.40 19.01 -43.12
N LYS A 13 -15.43 18.08 -44.09
CA LYS A 13 -14.78 16.78 -43.99
C LYS A 13 -13.26 16.88 -44.02
N GLU A 14 -12.68 17.79 -44.78
CA GLU A 14 -11.25 18.05 -44.75
C GLU A 14 -10.76 18.60 -43.40
N ALA A 15 -11.54 19.46 -42.76
CA ALA A 15 -11.26 19.97 -41.44
C ALA A 15 -11.31 18.83 -40.36
N GLU A 16 -12.32 17.95 -40.47
CA GLU A 16 -12.47 16.80 -39.57
C GLU A 16 -11.32 15.77 -39.72
N ILE A 17 -10.92 15.49 -40.97
CA ILE A 17 -9.76 14.61 -41.25
C ILE A 17 -8.46 15.24 -40.73
N ARG A 18 -8.28 16.55 -40.82
CA ARG A 18 -7.12 17.25 -40.27
C ARG A 18 -7.08 17.23 -38.74
N LEU A 19 -8.25 17.36 -38.08
CA LEU A 19 -8.37 17.26 -36.64
C LEU A 19 -8.03 15.83 -36.14
N GLN A 20 -8.61 14.80 -36.78
CA GLN A 20 -8.31 13.41 -36.46
C GLN A 20 -6.86 13.06 -36.77
N GLY A 21 -6.27 13.62 -37.83
CA GLY A 21 -4.84 13.42 -38.13
C GLY A 21 -3.91 14.09 -37.11
N ARG A 22 -4.30 15.21 -36.48
CA ARG A 22 -3.56 15.84 -35.39
C ARG A 22 -3.68 15.03 -34.09
N GLU A 23 -4.88 14.58 -33.75
CA GLU A 23 -5.09 13.71 -32.57
C GLU A 23 -4.32 12.39 -32.71
N LEU A 24 -4.29 11.78 -33.89
CA LEU A 24 -3.48 10.60 -34.16
C LEU A 24 -1.97 10.87 -34.14
N ALA A 25 -1.53 12.06 -34.53
CA ALA A 25 -0.12 12.46 -34.45
C ALA A 25 0.33 12.72 -33.01
N ASP A 26 -0.54 13.30 -32.18
CA ASP A 26 -0.28 13.50 -30.75
C ASP A 26 -0.24 12.18 -29.97
N HIS A 27 -0.91 11.13 -30.46
CA HIS A 27 -0.86 9.78 -29.89
C HIS A 27 0.29 8.92 -30.45
N ARG A 28 1.02 9.38 -31.46
CA ARG A 28 2.23 8.69 -31.91
C ARG A 28 3.35 8.87 -30.90
N VAL A 29 3.67 7.80 -30.21
CA VAL A 29 4.94 7.67 -29.49
C VAL A 29 6.05 7.90 -30.50
N THR A 30 6.71 9.05 -30.43
CA THR A 30 7.63 9.52 -31.47
C THR A 30 9.00 8.84 -31.40
N SER A 31 9.30 8.14 -30.29
CA SER A 31 10.54 7.39 -30.18
C SER A 31 10.42 6.14 -29.28
N PRO A 32 11.22 5.09 -29.51
CA PRO A 32 11.29 3.93 -28.61
C PRO A 32 11.68 4.29 -27.17
N ALA A 33 12.42 5.39 -26.98
CA ALA A 33 12.83 5.89 -25.66
C ALA A 33 11.63 6.48 -24.90
N GLU A 34 10.78 7.26 -25.56
CA GLU A 34 9.54 7.79 -24.96
C GLU A 34 8.54 6.68 -24.62
N ALA A 35 8.44 5.64 -25.47
CA ALA A 35 7.61 4.48 -25.17
C ALA A 35 8.08 3.78 -23.89
N ARG A 36 9.39 3.56 -23.75
CA ARG A 36 9.97 2.96 -22.54
C ARG A 36 9.73 3.84 -21.32
N ALA A 37 9.99 5.14 -21.41
CA ALA A 37 9.74 6.05 -20.29
C ALA A 37 8.27 6.07 -19.83
N ARG A 38 7.32 5.96 -20.79
CA ARG A 38 5.89 5.83 -20.46
C ARG A 38 5.56 4.49 -19.81
N ILE A 39 6.14 3.39 -20.32
CA ILE A 39 5.97 2.05 -19.73
C ILE A 39 6.52 2.05 -18.31
N ASP A 40 7.74 2.54 -18.09
CA ASP A 40 8.37 2.62 -16.78
C ASP A 40 7.54 3.49 -15.80
N SER A 41 6.99 4.61 -16.29
CA SER A 41 6.10 5.46 -15.50
C SER A 41 4.79 4.76 -15.14
N LEU A 42 4.18 4.04 -16.08
CA LEU A 42 2.96 3.26 -15.84
C LEU A 42 3.21 2.09 -14.90
N GLU A 43 4.35 1.39 -15.04
CA GLU A 43 4.74 0.33 -14.12
C GLU A 43 4.96 0.86 -12.70
N GLN A 44 5.64 2.02 -12.54
CA GLN A 44 5.78 2.67 -11.24
C GLN A 44 4.42 3.09 -10.66
N TRP A 45 3.52 3.57 -11.51
CA TRP A 45 2.18 3.93 -11.10
C TRP A 45 1.38 2.69 -10.67
N LEU A 46 1.42 1.59 -11.43
CA LEU A 46 0.75 0.34 -11.09
C LEU A 46 1.28 -0.26 -9.79
N ARG A 47 2.60 -0.24 -9.55
CA ARG A 47 3.20 -0.71 -8.29
C ARG A 47 2.67 0.01 -7.05
N ARG A 48 2.21 1.26 -7.19
CA ARG A 48 1.56 2.00 -6.08
C ARG A 48 0.18 1.46 -5.72
N PHE A 49 -0.45 0.73 -6.64
CA PHE A 49 -1.77 0.13 -6.45
C PHE A 49 -1.72 -1.39 -6.23
N GLU A 50 -0.53 -1.99 -6.32
CA GLU A 50 -0.39 -3.39 -5.95
C GLU A 50 -0.68 -3.55 -4.45
N PRO A 51 -1.61 -4.44 -4.07
CA PRO A 51 -1.89 -4.71 -2.67
C PRO A 51 -0.60 -5.19 -2.00
N ARG A 52 -0.25 -4.59 -0.86
CA ARG A 52 0.89 -5.06 -0.07
C ARG A 52 0.67 -6.51 0.35
N GLN A 53 1.71 -7.30 0.20
CA GLN A 53 1.71 -8.70 0.61
C GLN A 53 3.06 -9.01 1.25
N LEU A 54 3.05 -9.89 2.24
CA LEU A 54 4.29 -10.49 2.71
C LEU A 54 4.74 -11.51 1.67
N THR A 55 5.98 -11.39 1.22
CA THR A 55 6.59 -12.46 0.40
C THR A 55 6.80 -13.72 1.25
N ASP A 56 6.96 -14.88 0.62
CA ASP A 56 7.20 -16.12 1.33
C ASP A 56 8.46 -16.06 2.20
N ASP A 57 9.52 -15.40 1.73
CA ASP A 57 10.75 -15.19 2.49
C ASP A 57 10.52 -14.26 3.70
N GLN A 58 9.80 -13.16 3.50
CA GLN A 58 9.44 -12.25 4.59
C GLN A 58 8.60 -12.97 5.66
N ARG A 59 7.60 -13.73 5.21
CA ARG A 59 6.75 -14.52 6.10
C ARG A 59 7.57 -15.51 6.91
N LYS A 60 8.47 -16.26 6.26
CA LYS A 60 9.35 -17.25 6.93
C LYS A 60 10.25 -16.59 7.99
N ILE A 61 10.91 -15.49 7.63
CA ILE A 61 11.78 -14.75 8.55
C ILE A 61 10.96 -14.20 9.72
N LEU A 62 9.77 -13.67 9.47
CA LEU A 62 8.89 -13.14 10.50
C LEU A 62 8.49 -14.24 11.49
N ILE A 63 8.09 -15.43 11.02
CA ILE A 63 7.76 -16.58 11.87
C ILE A 63 8.95 -17.01 12.73
N GLU A 64 10.11 -17.16 12.13
CA GLU A 64 11.32 -17.60 12.83
C GLU A 64 11.77 -16.59 13.90
N ARG A 65 11.72 -15.29 13.59
CA ARG A 65 12.23 -14.23 14.45
C ARG A 65 11.25 -13.73 15.49
N ALA A 66 9.94 -13.81 15.19
CA ALA A 66 8.89 -13.45 16.14
C ALA A 66 8.42 -14.63 17.00
N HIS A 67 9.08 -15.80 16.91
CA HIS A 67 8.65 -16.99 17.63
C HIS A 67 8.66 -16.78 19.14
N VAL A 68 7.56 -17.17 19.79
CA VAL A 68 7.36 -17.08 21.24
C VAL A 68 6.97 -18.45 21.80
N HIS A 69 7.48 -18.76 23.01
CA HIS A 69 7.14 -19.99 23.72
C HIS A 69 5.94 -19.82 24.65
N GLU A 70 5.67 -18.60 25.05
CA GLU A 70 4.52 -18.21 25.86
C GLU A 70 3.48 -17.51 25.00
N HIS A 71 2.19 -17.62 25.34
CA HIS A 71 1.14 -16.95 24.61
C HIS A 71 1.18 -15.45 24.89
N HIS A 72 1.67 -14.69 23.93
CA HIS A 72 1.62 -13.22 23.96
C HIS A 72 0.40 -12.74 23.18
N GLU A 73 -0.30 -11.77 23.78
CA GLU A 73 -1.46 -11.14 23.16
C GLU A 73 -1.01 -10.02 22.21
N LEU A 74 -1.54 -10.02 21.01
CA LEU A 74 -1.34 -8.96 20.02
C LEU A 74 -2.67 -8.55 19.42
N THR A 75 -2.91 -7.26 19.29
CA THR A 75 -4.03 -6.74 18.51
C THR A 75 -3.52 -6.15 17.21
N ILE A 76 -4.01 -6.64 16.07
CA ILE A 76 -3.79 -6.03 14.76
C ILE A 76 -4.95 -5.07 14.49
N ILE A 77 -4.62 -3.79 14.36
CA ILE A 77 -5.57 -2.74 14.00
C ILE A 77 -5.32 -2.38 12.54
N PHE A 78 -6.33 -2.46 11.70
CA PHE A 78 -6.18 -2.10 10.30
C PHE A 78 -7.29 -1.16 9.82
N GLU A 79 -6.88 -0.21 8.98
CA GLU A 79 -7.81 0.76 8.39
C GLU A 79 -8.66 0.06 7.32
N THR A 80 -9.92 0.50 7.21
CA THR A 80 -10.82 0.08 6.12
C THR A 80 -10.23 0.57 4.79
N GLY A 81 -9.62 -0.32 4.03
CA GLY A 81 -8.98 -0.02 2.76
C GLY A 81 -8.65 -1.28 1.98
N SER A 82 -8.41 -1.14 0.68
CA SER A 82 -8.33 -2.27 -0.25
C SER A 82 -7.18 -3.25 0.02
N ASP A 83 -6.05 -2.78 0.54
CA ASP A 83 -4.87 -3.60 0.82
C ASP A 83 -4.65 -3.91 2.30
N CYS A 84 -5.16 -3.07 3.20
CA CYS A 84 -4.89 -3.19 4.64
C CYS A 84 -5.43 -4.50 5.22
N ALA A 85 -6.62 -4.92 4.83
CA ALA A 85 -7.22 -6.16 5.32
C ALA A 85 -6.43 -7.40 4.87
N THR A 86 -6.01 -7.46 3.61
CA THR A 86 -5.21 -8.56 3.06
C THR A 86 -3.83 -8.62 3.72
N TYR A 87 -3.20 -7.46 3.91
CA TYR A 87 -1.90 -7.36 4.56
C TYR A 87 -1.98 -7.71 6.05
N ALA A 88 -3.03 -7.26 6.75
CA ALA A 88 -3.30 -7.65 8.13
C ALA A 88 -3.50 -9.16 8.29
N ALA A 89 -4.25 -9.80 7.38
CA ALA A 89 -4.46 -11.24 7.38
C ALA A 89 -3.14 -12.02 7.16
N ALA A 90 -2.22 -11.50 6.33
CA ALA A 90 -0.92 -12.10 6.13
C ALA A 90 -0.06 -12.04 7.40
N PHE A 91 -0.05 -10.90 8.12
CA PHE A 91 0.62 -10.77 9.41
C PHE A 91 -0.02 -11.65 10.48
N GLU A 92 -1.36 -11.67 10.56
CA GLU A 92 -2.07 -12.55 11.49
C GLU A 92 -1.67 -14.01 11.31
N ALA A 93 -1.67 -14.51 10.07
CA ALA A 93 -1.30 -15.89 9.78
C ALA A 93 0.14 -16.19 10.20
N ALA A 94 1.10 -15.30 9.88
CA ALA A 94 2.49 -15.47 10.23
C ALA A 94 2.73 -15.44 11.75
N LEU A 95 2.10 -14.49 12.46
CA LEU A 95 2.29 -14.32 13.90
C LEU A 95 1.59 -15.41 14.71
N ARG A 96 0.43 -15.90 14.26
CA ARG A 96 -0.20 -17.09 14.87
C ARG A 96 0.68 -18.33 14.72
N GLU A 97 1.30 -18.51 13.57
CA GLU A 97 2.25 -19.60 13.35
C GLU A 97 3.52 -19.45 14.24
N ALA A 98 3.91 -18.21 14.54
CA ALA A 98 4.98 -17.90 15.48
C ALA A 98 4.58 -18.04 16.97
N GLY A 99 3.33 -18.41 17.28
CA GLY A 99 2.84 -18.69 18.64
C GLY A 99 2.08 -17.54 19.32
N TRP A 100 1.83 -16.43 18.61
CA TRP A 100 1.08 -15.30 19.14
C TRP A 100 -0.43 -15.55 19.17
N ASN A 101 -1.11 -15.04 20.20
CA ASN A 101 -2.57 -14.95 20.22
C ASN A 101 -2.99 -13.62 19.61
N VAL A 102 -3.48 -13.66 18.36
CA VAL A 102 -3.73 -12.46 17.56
C VAL A 102 -5.22 -12.15 17.49
N HIS A 103 -5.59 -10.91 17.82
CA HIS A 103 -6.91 -10.34 17.67
C HIS A 103 -6.90 -9.27 16.58
N ASN A 104 -7.96 -9.21 15.78
CA ASN A 104 -8.10 -8.22 14.72
C ASN A 104 -9.14 -7.17 15.06
N TRP A 105 -8.83 -5.90 14.76
CA TRP A 105 -9.74 -4.79 14.90
C TRP A 105 -9.69 -3.89 13.66
N GLN A 106 -10.83 -3.73 13.02
CA GLN A 106 -10.96 -2.85 11.87
C GLN A 106 -11.40 -1.45 12.30
N VAL A 107 -10.73 -0.43 11.78
CA VAL A 107 -11.05 0.99 12.03
C VAL A 107 -11.30 1.72 10.70
N VAL A 108 -12.15 2.74 10.74
CA VAL A 108 -12.45 3.55 9.54
C VAL A 108 -11.34 4.58 9.31
N LEU A 109 -10.86 5.22 10.36
CA LEU A 109 -9.83 6.26 10.32
C LEU A 109 -9.04 6.21 11.61
N PRO A 110 -7.80 5.73 11.61
CA PRO A 110 -6.95 5.82 12.78
C PRO A 110 -6.51 7.28 13.00
N PRO A 111 -6.34 7.70 14.26
CA PRO A 111 -5.96 9.07 14.58
C PRO A 111 -4.55 9.43 14.07
N ARG A 112 -3.71 8.44 13.89
CA ARG A 112 -2.35 8.59 13.34
C ARG A 112 -2.08 7.56 12.25
N ARG A 113 -1.44 8.00 11.17
CA ARG A 113 -0.98 7.12 10.10
C ARG A 113 0.55 7.12 10.07
N PRO A 114 1.19 5.95 10.22
CA PRO A 114 2.63 5.82 10.03
C PRO A 114 3.00 6.09 8.55
N SER A 115 4.19 6.64 8.31
CA SER A 115 4.64 6.96 6.96
C SER A 115 4.87 5.71 6.10
N SER A 116 5.34 4.62 6.72
CA SER A 116 5.48 3.30 6.09
C SER A 116 4.14 2.56 5.90
N GLY A 117 3.06 3.06 6.50
CA GLY A 117 1.76 2.39 6.53
C GLY A 117 1.69 1.21 7.50
N ILE A 118 2.72 1.02 8.36
CA ILE A 118 2.72 0.00 9.39
C ILE A 118 3.50 0.48 10.63
N ALA A 119 2.94 0.26 11.81
CA ALA A 119 3.61 0.62 13.06
C ALA A 119 3.29 -0.36 14.19
N VAL A 120 4.25 -0.54 15.09
CA VAL A 120 4.02 -1.12 16.41
C VAL A 120 3.64 0.00 17.36
N GLN A 121 2.48 -0.11 17.98
CA GLN A 121 2.00 0.83 18.98
C GLN A 121 2.28 0.30 20.38
N VAL A 122 2.84 1.16 21.22
CA VAL A 122 3.17 0.85 22.62
C VAL A 122 2.62 1.95 23.56
N PRO A 123 2.33 1.62 24.83
CA PRO A 123 1.82 2.61 25.79
C PRO A 123 2.82 3.73 26.09
N ASP A 124 4.11 3.41 26.09
CA ASP A 124 5.18 4.36 26.41
C ASP A 124 6.45 4.03 25.61
N LEU A 125 6.89 4.98 24.79
CA LEU A 125 8.14 4.85 24.00
C LEU A 125 9.40 4.84 24.86
N ASN A 126 9.34 5.33 26.11
CA ASN A 126 10.48 5.28 27.05
C ASN A 126 10.56 3.93 27.77
N ASN A 127 9.50 3.12 27.72
CA ASN A 127 9.44 1.80 28.35
C ASN A 127 8.78 0.80 27.39
N ILE A 128 9.54 0.42 26.36
CA ILE A 128 9.06 -0.45 25.29
C ILE A 128 8.89 -1.88 25.81
N PRO A 129 7.70 -2.49 25.72
CA PRO A 129 7.49 -3.89 26.05
C PRO A 129 8.39 -4.81 25.22
N ARG A 130 8.84 -5.90 25.85
CA ARG A 130 9.70 -6.90 25.17
C ARG A 130 9.05 -7.46 23.91
N GLU A 131 7.76 -7.67 23.94
CA GLU A 131 6.94 -8.15 22.82
C GLU A 131 6.95 -7.17 21.63
N ALA A 132 6.88 -5.88 21.92
CA ALA A 132 6.94 -4.84 20.89
C ALA A 132 8.33 -4.80 20.23
N GLU A 133 9.39 -4.91 21.02
CA GLU A 133 10.76 -4.94 20.51
C GLU A 133 11.04 -6.23 19.70
N LEU A 134 10.50 -7.36 20.13
CA LEU A 134 10.58 -8.62 19.39
C LEU A 134 9.88 -8.48 18.02
N LEU A 135 8.66 -7.96 17.99
CA LEU A 135 7.89 -7.77 16.76
C LEU A 135 8.60 -6.79 15.81
N ARG A 136 9.11 -5.68 16.35
CA ARG A 136 9.87 -4.69 15.60
C ARG A 136 11.13 -5.32 14.98
N THR A 137 11.90 -6.03 15.78
CA THR A 137 13.16 -6.67 15.33
C THR A 137 12.90 -7.74 14.28
N ALA A 138 11.86 -8.56 14.46
CA ALA A 138 11.45 -9.56 13.49
C ALA A 138 11.02 -8.95 12.16
N SER A 139 10.25 -7.85 12.21
CA SER A 139 9.80 -7.12 11.02
C SER A 139 10.97 -6.49 10.27
N VAL A 140 11.90 -5.85 10.96
CA VAL A 140 13.12 -5.30 10.35
C VAL A 140 13.97 -6.39 9.71
N ALA A 141 14.13 -7.55 10.37
CA ALA A 141 14.85 -8.70 9.81
C ALA A 141 14.17 -9.24 8.55
N ALA A 142 12.84 -9.17 8.47
CA ALA A 142 12.05 -9.52 7.30
C ALA A 142 12.01 -8.41 6.22
N HIS A 143 12.79 -7.35 6.37
CA HIS A 143 12.77 -6.17 5.47
C HIS A 143 11.39 -5.53 5.34
N VAL A 144 10.62 -5.54 6.43
CA VAL A 144 9.38 -4.79 6.55
C VAL A 144 9.69 -3.48 7.27
N ASP A 145 9.44 -2.37 6.58
CA ASP A 145 9.61 -1.04 7.16
C ASP A 145 8.49 -0.77 8.17
N ILE A 146 8.84 -0.72 9.46
CA ILE A 146 7.91 -0.61 10.57
C ILE A 146 8.34 0.49 11.53
N GLU A 147 7.38 1.35 11.88
CA GLU A 147 7.58 2.42 12.85
C GLU A 147 7.22 1.96 14.26
N LEU A 148 7.76 2.66 15.27
CA LEU A 148 7.35 2.52 16.67
C LEU A 148 6.68 3.81 17.10
N ILE A 149 5.43 3.73 17.57
CA ILE A 149 4.65 4.92 17.94
C ILE A 149 3.94 4.73 19.28
N ASN A 150 3.61 5.84 19.94
CA ASN A 150 2.76 5.80 21.15
C ASN A 150 1.37 5.29 20.80
N MET A 151 0.83 4.47 21.70
CA MET A 151 -0.55 4.01 21.66
C MET A 151 -1.48 5.18 21.97
N GLU A 152 -2.37 5.47 21.04
CA GLU A 152 -3.49 6.35 21.31
C GLU A 152 -4.62 5.50 21.90
N ASP A 153 -5.49 6.10 22.72
CA ASP A 153 -6.53 5.45 23.56
C ASP A 153 -7.46 4.50 22.77
N PHE A 154 -6.93 3.37 22.34
CA PHE A 154 -7.75 2.28 21.81
C PHE A 154 -8.13 1.31 22.92
N PRO A 155 -9.41 0.88 22.99
CA PRO A 155 -9.88 -0.08 23.98
C PRO A 155 -9.38 -1.49 23.62
N SER A 156 -8.08 -1.74 23.72
CA SER A 156 -7.47 -3.05 23.51
C SER A 156 -6.98 -3.61 24.84
N LYS A 157 -7.13 -4.91 24.99
CA LYS A 157 -6.58 -5.63 26.16
C LYS A 157 -5.08 -5.93 25.99
N SER A 158 -4.58 -5.85 24.78
CA SER A 158 -3.18 -6.14 24.47
C SER A 158 -2.29 -4.92 24.73
N PRO A 159 -1.17 -5.08 25.43
CA PRO A 159 -0.20 -4.02 25.65
C PRO A 159 0.58 -3.62 24.40
N VAL A 160 0.49 -4.43 23.33
CA VAL A 160 1.15 -4.20 22.04
C VAL A 160 0.14 -4.31 20.92
N GLN A 161 0.17 -3.35 20.02
CA GLN A 161 -0.72 -3.32 18.87
C GLN A 161 0.09 -3.15 17.59
N LEU A 162 -0.35 -3.80 16.52
CA LEU A 162 0.18 -3.61 15.16
C LEU A 162 -0.84 -2.79 14.36
N LEU A 163 -0.49 -1.56 14.02
CA LEU A 163 -1.33 -0.68 13.21
C LEU A 163 -0.96 -0.82 11.73
N ILE A 164 -1.94 -1.07 10.89
CA ILE A 164 -1.80 -1.16 9.43
C ILE A 164 -2.73 -0.13 8.77
N THR A 165 -2.14 0.79 8.04
CA THR A 165 -2.84 1.84 7.29
C THR A 165 -2.39 1.84 5.84
N PRO A 166 -3.12 2.49 4.92
CA PRO A 166 -2.58 2.75 3.59
C PRO A 166 -1.24 3.48 3.71
N THR A 167 -0.29 3.18 2.84
CA THR A 167 0.95 3.98 2.76
C THR A 167 0.58 5.41 2.40
N ALA A 168 1.21 6.38 3.06
CA ALA A 168 1.03 7.77 2.68
C ALA A 168 1.46 7.91 1.22
N SER A 169 0.48 8.02 0.32
CA SER A 169 0.75 8.38 -1.07
C SER A 169 1.49 9.70 -1.02
N GLY A 170 2.75 9.72 -1.43
CA GLY A 170 3.57 10.91 -1.38
C GLY A 170 2.79 12.07 -1.99
N SER A 171 2.46 13.04 -1.16
CA SER A 171 1.98 14.34 -1.58
C SER A 171 3.14 14.97 -2.34
N GLY A 172 3.15 14.77 -3.64
CA GLY A 172 4.03 15.46 -4.57
C GLY A 172 3.30 16.62 -5.20
#